data_4412e86451ecb50b881b26df38603cfd
#
_entry.id   4412e86451ecb50b881b26df38603cfd
#
_cell.length_a   1.000
_cell.length_b   1.000
_cell.length_c   1.000
_cell.angle_alpha   90.00
_cell.angle_beta   90.00
_cell.angle_gamma   90.00
#
_symmetry.space_group_name_H-M   'P 1'
#
loop_
_entity.id
_entity.type
_entity.pdbx_description
1 polymer ?
#
loop_
_entity_poly.entity_id
_entity_poly.type
_entity_poly.pdbx_seq_one_letter_code
_entity_poly.pdbx_strand_id
1 'polypeptide(L)'
;MLTTVLSPSAKRLAAVLLVLAAVLFGGFLASHVRADQPRMQAALQHLHAAKVELEVAAPDKGGHRAIAIRLVNEAIVEVERGIEYDRTH
;
A
#
# COMPACT_ATOMS: atom_id res chain seq x y z
N MET A 1 8.46 20.76 43.31
CA MET A 1 8.60 20.32 43.02
C MET A 1 8.39 19.83 41.94
N LEU A 2 8.84 19.73 41.42
CA LEU A 2 8.89 19.26 40.38
C LEU A 2 8.04 18.36 40.12
N THR A 3 7.92 17.89 40.67
CA THR A 3 7.21 17.02 40.74
C THR A 3 6.15 17.12 40.11
N THR A 4 5.95 17.74 40.17
CA THR A 4 5.12 17.94 39.83
C THR A 4 4.76 17.94 38.74
N VAL A 5 5.19 18.01 38.34
CA VAL A 5 5.23 17.58 37.65
C VAL A 5 4.28 17.59 36.60
N LEU A 6 3.70 16.60 36.09
CA LEU A 6 2.71 16.64 35.09
C LEU A 6 1.38 17.12 35.65
N SER A 7 0.78 18.08 34.95
CA SER A 7 -0.58 18.49 35.28
C SER A 7 -1.53 17.33 34.92
N PRO A 8 -2.74 17.30 35.47
CA PRO A 8 -3.71 16.30 35.08
C PRO A 8 -3.98 16.30 33.58
N SER A 9 -3.94 17.45 32.91
CA SER A 9 -4.12 17.55 31.49
C SER A 9 -3.00 16.85 30.72
N ALA A 10 -1.77 17.05 31.18
CA ALA A 10 -0.62 16.40 30.53
C ALA A 10 -0.67 14.89 30.69
N LYS A 11 -1.09 14.40 31.85
CA LYS A 11 -1.22 12.97 32.10
C LYS A 11 -2.31 12.37 31.24
N ARG A 12 -3.43 13.08 31.06
CA ARG A 12 -4.52 12.63 30.20
C ARG A 12 -4.08 12.57 28.75
N LEU A 13 -3.34 13.58 28.31
CA LEU A 13 -2.84 13.62 26.97
C LEU A 13 -1.89 12.45 26.70
N ALA A 14 -0.98 12.18 27.64
CA ALA A 14 -0.06 11.06 27.49
C ALA A 14 -0.81 9.73 27.39
N ALA A 15 -1.85 9.53 28.21
CA ALA A 15 -2.66 8.32 28.16
C ALA A 15 -3.37 8.17 26.82
N VAL A 16 -3.93 9.27 26.29
CA VAL A 16 -4.60 9.25 24.99
C VAL A 16 -3.62 8.88 23.88
N LEU A 17 -2.41 9.46 23.92
CA LEU A 17 -1.41 9.17 22.90
C LEU A 17 -0.99 7.70 22.93
N LEU A 18 -0.86 7.11 24.13
CA LEU A 18 -0.54 5.70 24.25
C LEU A 18 -1.64 4.81 23.67
N VAL A 19 -2.90 5.13 23.93
CA VAL A 19 -4.02 4.37 23.40
C VAL A 19 -4.06 4.47 21.89
N LEU A 20 -3.86 5.66 21.34
CA LEU A 20 -3.85 5.85 19.90
C LEU A 20 -2.72 5.05 19.24
N ALA A 21 -1.53 5.06 19.84
CA ALA A 21 -0.41 4.28 19.31
C ALA A 21 -0.72 2.79 19.30
N ALA A 22 -1.33 2.29 20.38
CA ALA A 22 -1.69 0.88 20.47
C ALA A 22 -2.75 0.51 19.43
N VAL A 23 -3.74 1.36 19.23
CA VAL A 23 -4.78 1.12 18.23
C VAL A 23 -4.19 1.11 16.83
N LEU A 24 -3.32 2.07 16.50
CA LEU A 24 -2.70 2.14 15.19
C LEU A 24 -1.83 0.91 14.93
N PHE A 25 -1.04 0.50 15.92
CA PHE A 25 -0.18 -0.67 15.77
C PHE A 25 -1.01 -1.94 15.65
N GLY A 26 -2.02 -2.12 16.51
CA GLY A 26 -2.89 -3.28 16.44
C GLY A 26 -3.68 -3.32 15.15
N GLY A 27 -4.16 -2.16 14.69
CA GLY A 27 -4.86 -2.07 13.41
C GLY A 27 -3.96 -2.42 12.26
N PHE A 28 -2.69 -1.99 12.30
CA PHE A 28 -1.73 -2.32 11.26
C PHE A 28 -1.53 -3.84 11.17
N LEU A 29 -1.33 -4.52 12.29
CA LEU A 29 -1.12 -5.96 12.28
C LEU A 29 -2.35 -6.72 11.76
N ALA A 30 -3.54 -6.33 12.21
CA ALA A 30 -4.78 -6.96 11.75
C ALA A 30 -5.00 -6.71 10.26
N SER A 31 -4.74 -5.46 9.80
CA SER A 31 -4.89 -5.12 8.39
C SER A 31 -3.89 -5.85 7.52
N HIS A 32 -2.68 -6.10 8.05
CA HIS A 32 -1.66 -6.80 7.29
C HIS A 32 -2.13 -8.20 6.87
N VAL A 33 -2.79 -8.91 7.79
CA VAL A 33 -3.31 -10.24 7.49
C VAL A 33 -4.40 -10.19 6.43
N ARG A 34 -5.21 -9.13 6.42
CA ARG A 34 -6.36 -9.01 5.51
C ARG A 34 -6.11 -8.10 4.32
N ALA A 35 -4.90 -7.54 4.21
CA ALA A 35 -4.62 -6.50 3.23
C ALA A 35 -4.07 -7.05 1.92
N ASP A 36 -3.76 -8.34 1.83
CA ASP A 36 -3.15 -8.90 0.63
C ASP A 36 -4.03 -8.70 -0.61
N GLN A 37 -5.32 -9.04 -0.53
CA GLN A 37 -6.22 -8.86 -1.66
C GLN A 37 -6.41 -7.39 -2.04
N PRO A 38 -6.72 -6.48 -1.08
CA PRO A 38 -6.81 -5.06 -1.44
C PRO A 38 -5.51 -4.49 -1.99
N ARG A 39 -4.36 -4.93 -1.47
CA ARG A 39 -3.06 -4.46 -1.97
C ARG A 39 -2.76 -4.99 -3.36
N MET A 40 -3.08 -6.25 -3.61
CA MET A 40 -2.94 -6.81 -4.94
C MET A 40 -3.86 -6.11 -5.94
N GLN A 41 -5.09 -5.81 -5.54
CA GLN A 41 -6.02 -5.05 -6.37
C GLN A 41 -5.49 -3.65 -6.65
N ALA A 42 -4.93 -2.98 -5.64
CA ALA A 42 -4.34 -1.66 -5.83
C ALA A 42 -3.17 -1.72 -6.78
N ALA A 43 -2.31 -2.73 -6.64
CA ALA A 43 -1.18 -2.91 -7.54
C ALA A 43 -1.66 -3.11 -8.98
N LEU A 44 -2.71 -3.89 -9.18
CA LEU A 44 -3.29 -4.10 -10.50
C LEU A 44 -3.77 -2.79 -11.10
N GLN A 45 -4.45 -1.96 -10.32
CA GLN A 45 -4.91 -0.66 -10.79
C GLN A 45 -3.74 0.24 -11.16
N HIS A 46 -2.67 0.25 -10.36
CA HIS A 46 -1.49 1.05 -10.68
C HIS A 46 -0.79 0.55 -11.94
N LEU A 47 -0.75 -0.75 -12.15
CA LEU A 47 -0.16 -1.32 -13.38
C LEU A 47 -0.97 -0.91 -14.61
N HIS A 48 -2.30 -0.94 -14.52
CA HIS A 48 -3.14 -0.48 -15.62
C HIS A 48 -2.93 1.01 -15.88
N ALA A 49 -2.82 1.82 -14.83
CA ALA A 49 -2.55 3.24 -14.97
C ALA A 49 -1.19 3.49 -15.63
N ALA A 50 -0.17 2.74 -15.20
CA ALA A 50 1.16 2.84 -15.78
C ALA A 50 1.14 2.45 -17.26
N LYS A 51 0.39 1.42 -17.62
CA LYS A 51 0.26 1.01 -19.01
C LYS A 51 -0.33 2.14 -19.86
N VAL A 52 -1.39 2.78 -19.38
CA VAL A 52 -2.00 3.90 -20.10
C VAL A 52 -1.00 5.03 -20.31
N GLU A 53 -0.25 5.37 -19.26
CA GLU A 53 0.76 6.42 -19.36
C GLU A 53 1.83 6.08 -20.39
N LEU A 54 2.27 4.83 -20.42
CA LEU A 54 3.25 4.37 -21.39
C LEU A 54 2.70 4.41 -22.82
N GLU A 55 1.42 4.06 -22.98
CA GLU A 55 0.80 4.05 -24.30
C GLU A 55 0.64 5.45 -24.88
N VAL A 56 0.38 6.46 -24.02
CA VAL A 56 0.24 7.82 -24.49
C VAL A 56 1.57 8.57 -24.57
N ALA A 57 2.61 8.01 -23.99
CA ALA A 57 3.94 8.63 -24.04
C ALA A 57 4.50 8.58 -25.46
N ALA A 58 5.32 9.55 -25.81
CA ALA A 58 5.99 9.56 -27.11
C ALA A 58 6.95 8.38 -27.21
N PRO A 59 7.06 7.75 -28.38
CA PRO A 59 8.03 6.67 -28.57
C PRO A 59 9.45 7.17 -28.34
N ASP A 60 10.26 6.37 -27.69
CA ASP A 60 11.66 6.67 -27.50
C ASP A 60 12.50 5.96 -28.57
N LYS A 61 13.70 6.49 -28.82
CA LYS A 61 14.56 5.99 -29.90
C LYS A 61 15.10 4.59 -29.61
N GLY A 62 15.24 4.23 -28.33
CA GLY A 62 15.79 2.94 -27.95
C GLY A 62 14.78 1.81 -27.89
N GLY A 63 13.50 2.11 -28.08
CA GLY A 63 12.45 1.08 -28.00
C GLY A 63 12.13 0.66 -26.58
N HIS A 64 12.60 1.37 -25.58
CA HIS A 64 12.39 0.98 -24.18
C HIS A 64 10.94 1.11 -23.76
N ARG A 65 10.21 2.08 -24.35
CA ARG A 65 8.79 2.26 -24.06
C ARG A 65 8.00 0.98 -24.45
N ALA A 66 8.27 0.44 -25.64
CA ALA A 66 7.59 -0.78 -26.08
C ALA A 66 7.93 -1.97 -25.18
N ILE A 67 9.18 -2.08 -24.76
CA ILE A 67 9.61 -3.12 -23.85
C ILE A 67 8.91 -2.96 -22.49
N ALA A 68 8.82 -1.74 -22.02
CA ALA A 68 8.17 -1.45 -20.75
C ALA A 68 6.68 -1.82 -20.79
N ILE A 69 6.00 -1.52 -21.89
CA ILE A 69 4.58 -1.90 -22.07
C ILE A 69 4.45 -3.43 -22.01
N ARG A 70 5.33 -4.16 -22.67
CA ARG A 70 5.30 -5.60 -22.63
C ARG A 70 5.48 -6.14 -21.21
N LEU A 71 6.46 -5.59 -20.49
CA LEU A 71 6.74 -6.03 -19.13
C LEU A 71 5.57 -5.70 -18.18
N VAL A 72 4.95 -4.54 -18.37
CA VAL A 72 3.78 -4.18 -17.57
C VAL A 72 2.62 -5.13 -17.86
N ASN A 73 2.40 -5.48 -19.12
CA ASN A 73 1.36 -6.45 -19.48
C ASN A 73 1.62 -7.80 -18.81
N GLU A 74 2.87 -8.27 -18.82
CA GLU A 74 3.23 -9.51 -18.14
C GLU A 74 2.98 -9.43 -16.65
N ALA A 75 3.32 -8.28 -16.04
CA ALA A 75 3.11 -8.07 -14.62
C ALA A 75 1.61 -8.07 -14.28
N ILE A 76 0.78 -7.45 -15.13
CA ILE A 76 -0.67 -7.45 -14.94
C ILE A 76 -1.19 -8.90 -14.90
N VAL A 77 -0.76 -9.73 -15.82
CA VAL A 77 -1.20 -11.12 -15.87
C VAL A 77 -0.79 -11.86 -14.60
N GLU A 78 0.45 -11.65 -14.13
CA GLU A 78 0.90 -12.32 -12.91
C GLU A 78 0.16 -11.86 -11.66
N VAL A 79 -0.14 -10.56 -11.57
CA VAL A 79 -0.92 -10.06 -10.44
C VAL A 79 -2.33 -10.65 -10.47
N GLU A 80 -2.94 -10.72 -11.64
CA GLU A 80 -4.27 -11.32 -11.78
C GLU A 80 -4.26 -12.79 -11.39
N ARG A 81 -3.22 -13.52 -11.77
CA ARG A 81 -3.06 -14.93 -11.37
C ARG A 81 -2.91 -15.05 -9.86
N GLY A 82 -2.16 -14.15 -9.25
CA GLY A 82 -1.99 -14.15 -7.80
C GLY A 82 -3.30 -13.89 -7.07
N ILE A 83 -4.08 -12.94 -7.56
CA ILE A 83 -5.39 -12.62 -6.99
C ILE A 83 -6.30 -13.84 -7.08
N GLU A 84 -6.33 -14.49 -8.24
CA GLU A 84 -7.18 -15.67 -8.43
C GLU A 84 -6.72 -16.83 -7.56
N TYR A 85 -5.42 -17.05 -7.46
CA TYR A 85 -4.88 -18.11 -6.62
C TYR A 85 -5.30 -17.91 -5.16
N ASP A 86 -5.17 -16.68 -4.66
CA ASP A 86 -5.53 -16.38 -3.26
C ASP A 86 -7.03 -16.55 -3.01
N ARG A 87 -7.85 -16.33 -4.04
CA ARG A 87 -9.28 -16.50 -3.91
C ARG A 87 -9.68 -17.96 -3.76
N THR A 88 -8.90 -18.86 -4.31
CA THR A 88 -9.23 -20.30 -4.34
C THR A 88 -8.40 -21.09 -3.34
N HIS A 89 -7.46 -20.50 -2.67
CA HIS A 89 -6.60 -21.13 -1.69
C HIS A 89 -6.55 -20.32 -0.41
#